data_d6f6d51d324dd82c450f2ccef3ecca32
#
_entry.id   d6f6d51d324dd82c450f2ccef3ecca32
#
_cell.length_a   1.000
_cell.length_b   1.000
_cell.length_c   1.000
_cell.angle_alpha   90.00
_cell.angle_beta   90.00
_cell.angle_gamma   90.00
#
_symmetry.space_group_name_H-M   'P 1'
#
loop_
_entity.id
_entity.type
_entity.pdbx_description
1 polymer ?
#
loop_
_entity_poly.entity_id
_entity_poly.type
_entity_poly.pdbx_seq_one_letter_code
_entity_poly.pdbx_strand_id
1 'polypeptide(L)'
;MKEFSKISSEYDKGRSRENVEFWAQEVVRLARLNENSTVLDLGCGTGIYAIGIGLQASATMCGLDPSSAMLRQARVKTAQVHWFNAVGEAIPFRPGVFDCVFSSQVWHHIVDKQGTANECGRILKPGGAVVIRTISHQQLRRKAVFDFFPEILDNQLRVYPSEEDFNRYFANAGFASTEHLAYELERYQPASEIIEIAQKKLWSMFRPITMEGLERGVEKLRQHERDHPGQPIRNDETITLVIARK
;
A
#
# COMPACT_ATOMS: atom_id res chain seq x y z
N MET A 1 5.73 13.11 -6.53
CA MET A 1 4.66 13.93 -5.89
C MET A 1 3.68 14.54 -6.88
N LYS A 2 4.11 15.17 -7.99
CA LYS A 2 3.19 15.77 -8.99
C LYS A 2 2.23 14.76 -9.67
N GLU A 3 2.59 13.49 -9.75
CA GLU A 3 1.79 12.45 -10.42
C GLU A 3 0.54 12.03 -9.64
N PHE A 4 0.63 11.88 -8.30
CA PHE A 4 -0.52 11.51 -7.47
C PHE A 4 -1.59 12.60 -7.43
N SER A 5 -1.22 13.85 -7.65
CA SER A 5 -2.18 14.97 -7.69
C SER A 5 -3.15 14.87 -8.88
N LYS A 6 -2.74 14.22 -9.99
CA LYS A 6 -3.58 14.09 -11.20
C LYS A 6 -4.64 12.99 -11.12
N ILE A 7 -4.43 11.98 -10.26
CA ILE A 7 -5.32 10.82 -10.14
C ILE A 7 -6.09 10.78 -8.82
N SER A 8 -5.93 11.79 -7.96
CA SER A 8 -6.52 11.80 -6.62
C SER A 8 -8.04 11.60 -6.61
N SER A 9 -8.75 12.16 -7.59
CA SER A 9 -10.22 12.05 -7.70
C SER A 9 -10.71 10.67 -8.13
N GLU A 10 -9.85 9.83 -8.73
CA GLU A 10 -10.19 8.50 -9.23
C GLU A 10 -9.52 7.38 -8.43
N TYR A 11 -8.65 7.74 -7.48
CA TYR A 11 -7.80 6.81 -6.76
C TYR A 11 -8.56 5.73 -5.98
N ASP A 12 -9.76 6.04 -5.53
CA ASP A 12 -10.57 5.11 -4.73
C ASP A 12 -11.49 4.22 -5.57
N LYS A 13 -11.66 4.48 -6.87
CA LYS A 13 -12.63 3.77 -7.74
C LYS A 13 -12.41 2.25 -7.88
N GLY A 14 -11.23 1.75 -7.54
CA GLY A 14 -10.91 0.30 -7.59
C GLY A 14 -10.93 -0.40 -6.22
N ARG A 15 -11.41 0.27 -5.16
CA ARG A 15 -11.37 -0.26 -3.79
C ARG A 15 -12.78 -0.45 -3.26
N SER A 16 -13.24 -1.70 -3.12
CA SER A 16 -14.54 -1.99 -2.53
C SER A 16 -14.52 -1.66 -1.03
N ARG A 17 -15.69 -1.32 -0.49
CA ARG A 17 -15.87 -1.06 0.94
C ARG A 17 -15.52 -2.29 1.78
N GLU A 18 -15.94 -3.47 1.34
CA GLU A 18 -15.67 -4.74 2.02
C GLU A 18 -14.17 -5.03 2.10
N ASN A 19 -13.42 -4.72 1.05
CA ASN A 19 -11.96 -4.87 1.05
C ASN A 19 -11.29 -3.96 2.09
N VAL A 20 -11.72 -2.69 2.19
CA VAL A 20 -11.19 -1.75 3.18
C VAL A 20 -11.55 -2.18 4.61
N GLU A 21 -12.78 -2.65 4.84
CA GLU A 21 -13.25 -3.14 6.14
C GLU A 21 -12.44 -4.37 6.59
N PHE A 22 -12.23 -5.34 5.70
CA PHE A 22 -11.41 -6.52 5.97
C PHE A 22 -10.00 -6.15 6.45
N TRP A 23 -9.31 -5.28 5.69
CA TRP A 23 -7.96 -4.86 6.05
C TRP A 23 -7.91 -4.02 7.31
N ALA A 24 -8.92 -3.19 7.56
CA ALA A 24 -9.03 -2.43 8.81
C ALA A 24 -9.18 -3.36 10.02
N GLN A 25 -10.02 -4.41 9.92
CA GLN A 25 -10.19 -5.43 10.96
C GLN A 25 -8.88 -6.17 11.23
N GLU A 26 -8.14 -6.58 10.17
CA GLU A 26 -6.85 -7.24 10.33
C GLU A 26 -5.82 -6.35 11.02
N VAL A 27 -5.75 -5.07 10.68
CA VAL A 27 -4.86 -4.10 11.36
C VAL A 27 -5.24 -3.97 12.84
N VAL A 28 -6.53 -3.80 13.15
CA VAL A 28 -7.04 -3.71 14.53
C VAL A 28 -6.66 -4.95 15.34
N ARG A 29 -6.86 -6.14 14.77
CA ARG A 29 -6.53 -7.42 15.41
C ARG A 29 -5.02 -7.58 15.64
N LEU A 30 -4.20 -7.33 14.60
CA LEU A 30 -2.76 -7.54 14.64
C LEU A 30 -2.03 -6.54 15.54
N ALA A 31 -2.45 -5.28 15.51
CA ALA A 31 -1.89 -4.24 16.38
C ALA A 31 -2.60 -4.13 17.74
N ARG A 32 -3.63 -4.96 18.02
CA ARG A 32 -4.40 -4.99 19.27
C ARG A 32 -5.00 -3.63 19.63
N LEU A 33 -5.57 -2.95 18.62
CA LEU A 33 -6.10 -1.59 18.78
C LEU A 33 -7.46 -1.59 19.51
N ASN A 34 -7.72 -0.51 20.23
CA ASN A 34 -8.96 -0.23 20.92
C ASN A 34 -9.22 1.29 20.97
N GLU A 35 -10.27 1.71 21.66
CA GLU A 35 -10.70 3.11 21.76
C GLU A 35 -9.67 4.05 22.41
N ASN A 36 -8.70 3.52 23.17
CA ASN A 36 -7.63 4.30 23.79
C ASN A 36 -6.37 4.38 22.91
N SER A 37 -6.38 3.71 21.76
CA SER A 37 -5.24 3.67 20.86
C SER A 37 -5.11 4.96 20.04
N THR A 38 -3.87 5.35 19.76
CA THR A 38 -3.52 6.42 18.80
C THR A 38 -2.76 5.80 17.65
N VAL A 39 -3.25 5.99 16.42
CA VAL A 39 -2.73 5.34 15.22
C VAL A 39 -2.32 6.37 14.18
N LEU A 40 -1.15 6.18 13.57
CA LEU A 40 -0.70 6.92 12.40
C LEU A 40 -0.90 6.08 11.12
N ASP A 41 -1.63 6.59 10.15
CA ASP A 41 -1.65 6.08 8.77
C ASP A 41 -0.57 6.83 7.97
N LEU A 42 0.56 6.16 7.74
CA LEU A 42 1.73 6.70 7.04
C LEU A 42 1.58 6.51 5.52
N GLY A 43 1.53 7.61 4.77
CA GLY A 43 1.18 7.62 3.35
C GLY A 43 -0.31 7.39 3.14
N CYS A 44 -1.13 8.07 3.93
CA CYS A 44 -2.57 7.83 4.03
C CYS A 44 -3.36 8.12 2.73
N GLY A 45 -2.76 8.83 1.77
CA GLY A 45 -3.41 9.19 0.52
C GLY A 45 -4.74 9.92 0.74
N THR A 46 -5.83 9.36 0.22
CA THR A 46 -7.19 9.89 0.37
C THR A 46 -7.87 9.48 1.68
N GLY A 47 -7.16 8.81 2.60
CA GLY A 47 -7.57 8.53 3.96
C GLY A 47 -8.54 7.36 4.16
N ILE A 48 -8.77 6.52 3.15
CA ILE A 48 -9.78 5.45 3.25
C ILE A 48 -9.47 4.43 4.36
N TYR A 49 -8.18 4.07 4.54
CA TYR A 49 -7.77 3.15 5.60
C TYR A 49 -7.76 3.82 6.97
N ALA A 50 -7.28 5.08 7.07
CA ALA A 50 -7.37 5.84 8.32
C ALA A 50 -8.82 5.89 8.83
N ILE A 51 -9.79 6.17 7.94
CA ILE A 51 -11.22 6.18 8.28
C ILE A 51 -11.68 4.78 8.69
N GLY A 52 -11.35 3.74 7.91
CA GLY A 52 -11.75 2.36 8.18
C GLY A 52 -11.23 1.85 9.52
N ILE A 53 -9.94 2.05 9.83
CA ILE A 53 -9.33 1.64 11.11
C ILE A 53 -9.95 2.42 12.28
N GLY A 54 -10.13 3.75 12.12
CA GLY A 54 -10.76 4.58 13.15
C GLY A 54 -12.19 4.13 13.49
N LEU A 55 -12.98 3.74 12.49
CA LEU A 55 -14.34 3.21 12.70
C LEU A 55 -14.33 1.85 13.40
N GLN A 56 -13.39 0.96 13.04
CA GLN A 56 -13.32 -0.39 13.60
C GLN A 56 -12.83 -0.41 15.05
N ALA A 57 -11.83 0.42 15.39
CA ALA A 57 -11.23 0.44 16.72
C ALA A 57 -11.76 1.55 17.64
N SER A 58 -12.55 2.51 17.11
CA SER A 58 -12.85 3.79 17.78
C SER A 58 -11.60 4.57 18.22
N ALA A 59 -10.47 4.33 17.53
CA ALA A 59 -9.16 4.86 17.87
C ALA A 59 -8.99 6.32 17.41
N THR A 60 -8.08 7.05 18.07
CA THR A 60 -7.64 8.36 17.58
C THR A 60 -6.74 8.18 16.36
N MET A 61 -7.15 8.76 15.22
CA MET A 61 -6.45 8.59 13.95
C MET A 61 -5.72 9.86 13.51
N CYS A 62 -4.45 9.67 13.10
CA CYS A 62 -3.68 10.66 12.37
C CYS A 62 -3.35 10.11 10.97
N GLY A 63 -3.48 10.93 9.93
CA GLY A 63 -3.07 10.59 8.58
C GLY A 63 -1.93 11.49 8.12
N LEU A 64 -0.87 10.92 7.57
CA LEU A 64 0.28 11.66 7.07
C LEU A 64 0.54 11.31 5.60
N ASP A 65 0.63 12.31 4.73
CA ASP A 65 0.93 12.14 3.31
C ASP A 65 1.67 13.38 2.75
N PRO A 66 2.70 13.20 1.90
CA PRO A 66 3.40 14.32 1.28
C PRO A 66 2.59 15.04 0.20
N SER A 67 1.48 14.44 -0.27
CA SER A 67 0.61 15.02 -1.30
C SER A 67 -0.52 15.85 -0.70
N SER A 68 -0.40 17.17 -0.73
CA SER A 68 -1.48 18.06 -0.30
C SER A 68 -2.78 17.86 -1.12
N ALA A 69 -2.68 17.38 -2.37
CA ALA A 69 -3.86 17.05 -3.18
C ALA A 69 -4.62 15.84 -2.64
N MET A 70 -3.90 14.79 -2.20
CA MET A 70 -4.51 13.63 -1.53
C MET A 70 -5.16 14.03 -0.21
N LEU A 71 -4.47 14.83 0.60
CA LEU A 71 -5.00 15.30 1.87
C LEU A 71 -6.24 16.19 1.73
N ARG A 72 -6.36 16.96 0.64
CA ARG A 72 -7.61 17.70 0.35
C ARG A 72 -8.79 16.75 0.16
N GLN A 73 -8.59 15.63 -0.56
CA GLN A 73 -9.63 14.60 -0.71
C GLN A 73 -9.96 13.92 0.62
N ALA A 74 -8.96 13.63 1.44
CA ALA A 74 -9.15 13.01 2.76
C ALA A 74 -9.98 13.90 3.70
N ARG A 75 -9.66 15.21 3.76
CA ARG A 75 -10.39 16.20 4.61
C ARG A 75 -11.86 16.34 4.27
N VAL A 76 -12.24 16.18 3.00
CA VAL A 76 -13.65 16.24 2.59
C VAL A 76 -14.46 15.06 3.11
N LYS A 77 -13.81 13.90 3.31
CA LYS A 77 -14.49 12.66 3.74
C LYS A 77 -14.82 12.64 5.23
N THR A 78 -13.97 13.22 6.08
CA THR A 78 -14.16 13.23 7.53
C THR A 78 -13.32 14.30 8.22
N ALA A 79 -13.90 14.85 9.31
CA ALA A 79 -13.21 15.72 10.26
C ALA A 79 -12.65 14.96 11.48
N GLN A 80 -12.90 13.64 11.60
CA GLN A 80 -12.52 12.83 12.77
C GLN A 80 -11.05 12.38 12.73
N VAL A 81 -10.38 12.52 11.58
CA VAL A 81 -8.96 12.18 11.41
C VAL A 81 -8.12 13.44 11.34
N HIS A 82 -6.99 13.48 12.04
CA HIS A 82 -6.04 14.58 12.00
C HIS A 82 -5.07 14.39 10.82
N TRP A 83 -5.08 15.31 9.85
CA TRP A 83 -4.31 15.21 8.61
C TRP A 83 -3.06 16.09 8.60
N PHE A 84 -1.88 15.48 8.32
CA PHE A 84 -0.58 16.14 8.33
C PHE A 84 0.12 16.01 6.98
N ASN A 85 0.66 17.13 6.47
CA ASN A 85 1.44 17.13 5.24
C ASN A 85 2.93 17.01 5.57
N ALA A 86 3.47 15.81 5.46
CA ALA A 86 4.88 15.49 5.76
C ALA A 86 5.33 14.23 5.02
N VAL A 87 6.62 13.90 5.13
CA VAL A 87 7.26 12.69 4.59
C VAL A 87 7.59 11.70 5.71
N GLY A 88 7.77 10.42 5.36
CA GLY A 88 8.06 9.35 6.33
C GLY A 88 9.41 9.49 7.00
N GLU A 89 10.36 10.14 6.34
CA GLU A 89 11.71 10.41 6.82
C GLU A 89 11.81 11.55 7.86
N ALA A 90 10.71 12.31 8.03
CA ALA A 90 10.63 13.44 8.97
C ALA A 90 9.20 13.55 9.51
N ILE A 91 8.84 12.67 10.42
CA ILE A 91 7.50 12.60 11.01
C ILE A 91 7.34 13.66 12.11
N PRO A 92 6.37 14.62 12.00
CA PRO A 92 6.29 15.79 12.87
C PRO A 92 5.62 15.50 14.23
N PHE A 93 5.98 14.40 14.86
CA PHE A 93 5.47 14.03 16.17
C PHE A 93 6.62 13.77 17.15
N ARG A 94 6.38 14.02 18.44
CA ARG A 94 7.32 13.69 19.51
C ARG A 94 7.44 12.16 19.68
N PRO A 95 8.51 11.68 20.32
CA PRO A 95 8.66 10.25 20.62
C PRO A 95 7.51 9.68 21.47
N GLY A 96 7.17 8.40 21.26
CA GLY A 96 6.28 7.65 22.13
C GLY A 96 4.81 8.08 22.11
N VAL A 97 4.28 8.55 20.98
CA VAL A 97 2.89 9.02 20.84
C VAL A 97 1.96 7.91 20.37
N PHE A 98 2.39 7.05 19.45
CA PHE A 98 1.52 6.12 18.75
C PHE A 98 1.58 4.70 19.30
N ASP A 99 0.43 4.04 19.33
CA ASP A 99 0.32 2.61 19.59
C ASP A 99 0.57 1.79 18.31
N CYS A 100 0.22 2.35 17.15
CA CYS A 100 0.45 1.72 15.87
C CYS A 100 0.81 2.76 14.79
N VAL A 101 1.73 2.36 13.89
CA VAL A 101 1.92 3.00 12.59
C VAL A 101 1.44 2.01 11.53
N PHE A 102 0.40 2.37 10.81
CA PHE A 102 -0.09 1.63 9.64
C PHE A 102 0.44 2.26 8.36
N SER A 103 0.65 1.46 7.33
CA SER A 103 1.02 1.95 6.00
C SER A 103 0.54 0.98 4.92
N SER A 104 -0.12 1.47 3.86
CA SER A 104 -0.67 0.62 2.80
C SER A 104 -0.15 1.01 1.42
N GLN A 105 0.65 0.14 0.80
CA GLN A 105 1.20 0.33 -0.55
C GLN A 105 2.02 1.63 -0.70
N VAL A 106 2.87 1.93 0.27
CA VAL A 106 3.65 3.19 0.33
C VAL A 106 5.15 2.94 0.28
N TRP A 107 5.65 1.87 0.93
CA TRP A 107 7.09 1.67 1.16
C TRP A 107 7.94 1.63 -0.11
N HIS A 108 7.39 1.18 -1.23
CA HIS A 108 8.07 1.21 -2.53
C HIS A 108 8.24 2.63 -3.11
N HIS A 109 7.56 3.63 -2.53
CA HIS A 109 7.70 5.05 -2.89
C HIS A 109 8.63 5.83 -1.97
N ILE A 110 8.95 5.29 -0.79
CA ILE A 110 9.85 5.94 0.19
C ILE A 110 11.28 5.90 -0.33
N VAL A 111 11.99 7.02 -0.26
CA VAL A 111 13.39 7.14 -0.69
C VAL A 111 14.31 6.58 0.38
N ASP A 112 14.27 7.11 1.59
CA ASP A 112 15.03 6.62 2.74
C ASP A 112 14.16 5.72 3.63
N LYS A 113 14.17 4.43 3.29
CA LYS A 113 13.40 3.41 4.01
C LYS A 113 13.93 3.17 5.42
N GLN A 114 15.27 3.23 5.60
CA GLN A 114 15.86 3.07 6.93
C GLN A 114 15.53 4.25 7.82
N GLY A 115 15.65 5.49 7.32
CA GLY A 115 15.25 6.69 8.07
C GLY A 115 13.77 6.65 8.47
N THR A 116 12.89 6.18 7.56
CA THR A 116 11.46 6.00 7.89
C THR A 116 11.24 4.93 8.95
N ALA A 117 11.95 3.80 8.92
CA ALA A 117 11.86 2.78 9.97
C ALA A 117 12.32 3.33 11.33
N ASN A 118 13.39 4.14 11.35
CA ASN A 118 13.88 4.80 12.57
C ASN A 118 12.83 5.79 13.12
N GLU A 119 12.20 6.58 12.26
CA GLU A 119 11.12 7.49 12.66
C GLU A 119 9.91 6.73 13.22
N CYS A 120 9.50 5.62 12.58
CA CYS A 120 8.46 4.73 13.12
C CYS A 120 8.83 4.23 14.53
N GLY A 121 10.08 3.76 14.71
CA GLY A 121 10.59 3.36 16.01
C GLY A 121 10.56 4.49 17.04
N ARG A 122 10.94 5.69 16.64
CA ARG A 122 10.96 6.87 17.53
C ARG A 122 9.58 7.26 18.03
N ILE A 123 8.57 7.30 17.14
CA ILE A 123 7.23 7.80 17.49
C ILE A 123 6.35 6.76 18.17
N LEU A 124 6.68 5.47 18.07
CA LEU A 124 5.93 4.40 18.73
C LEU A 124 6.21 4.36 20.24
N LYS A 125 5.17 4.09 21.00
CA LYS A 125 5.24 3.71 22.42
C LYS A 125 5.99 2.37 22.57
N PRO A 126 6.57 2.06 23.74
CA PRO A 126 6.99 0.70 24.05
C PRO A 126 5.82 -0.29 23.86
N GLY A 127 6.08 -1.41 23.20
CA GLY A 127 5.06 -2.41 22.86
C GLY A 127 4.17 -2.05 21.66
N GLY A 128 4.36 -0.90 21.04
CA GLY A 128 3.67 -0.50 19.82
C GLY A 128 4.12 -1.29 18.60
N ALA A 129 3.37 -1.21 17.50
CA ALA A 129 3.64 -1.97 16.28
C ALA A 129 3.60 -1.11 15.02
N VAL A 130 4.40 -1.48 14.02
CA VAL A 130 4.21 -1.08 12.62
C VAL A 130 3.47 -2.21 11.91
N VAL A 131 2.43 -1.87 11.14
CA VAL A 131 1.72 -2.81 10.26
C VAL A 131 1.75 -2.26 8.84
N ILE A 132 2.41 -2.98 7.93
CA ILE A 132 2.56 -2.56 6.53
C ILE A 132 1.80 -3.54 5.64
N ARG A 133 0.89 -3.00 4.84
CA ARG A 133 0.21 -3.73 3.77
C ARG A 133 0.98 -3.52 2.47
N THR A 134 1.61 -4.57 1.97
CA THR A 134 2.50 -4.52 0.79
C THR A 134 2.36 -5.79 -0.05
N ILE A 135 3.29 -6.02 -0.97
CA ILE A 135 3.38 -7.23 -1.78
C ILE A 135 4.82 -7.75 -1.66
N SER A 136 4.99 -9.05 -1.37
CA SER A 136 6.31 -9.68 -1.30
C SER A 136 6.88 -9.95 -2.71
N HIS A 137 8.21 -10.14 -2.79
CA HIS A 137 8.86 -10.51 -4.05
C HIS A 137 8.34 -11.85 -4.60
N GLN A 138 8.02 -12.82 -3.73
CA GLN A 138 7.42 -14.09 -4.13
C GLN A 138 6.04 -13.87 -4.79
N GLN A 139 5.21 -13.02 -4.18
CA GLN A 139 3.89 -12.68 -4.71
C GLN A 139 3.99 -11.89 -6.02
N LEU A 140 4.94 -10.95 -6.14
CA LEU A 140 5.17 -10.22 -7.39
C LEU A 140 5.46 -11.17 -8.55
N ARG A 141 6.35 -12.17 -8.36
CA ARG A 141 6.72 -13.14 -9.41
C ARG A 141 5.57 -14.03 -9.87
N ARG A 142 4.48 -14.13 -9.11
CA ARG A 142 3.30 -14.96 -9.43
C ARG A 142 2.17 -14.18 -10.10
N LYS A 143 2.26 -12.86 -10.19
CA LYS A 143 1.20 -12.05 -10.81
C LYS A 143 1.15 -12.25 -12.32
N ALA A 144 0.03 -12.74 -12.83
CA ALA A 144 -0.19 -13.00 -14.25
C ALA A 144 0.01 -11.77 -15.15
N VAL A 145 -0.19 -10.55 -14.62
CA VAL A 145 0.06 -9.32 -15.40
C VAL A 145 1.49 -9.23 -15.91
N PHE A 146 2.47 -9.83 -15.24
CA PHE A 146 3.88 -9.80 -15.66
C PHE A 146 4.20 -10.80 -16.77
N ASP A 147 3.33 -11.78 -17.06
CA ASP A 147 3.44 -12.63 -18.25
C ASP A 147 3.22 -11.81 -19.54
N PHE A 148 2.38 -10.80 -19.43
CA PHE A 148 2.09 -9.86 -20.50
C PHE A 148 3.05 -8.67 -20.56
N PHE A 149 3.54 -8.21 -19.41
CA PHE A 149 4.41 -7.04 -19.24
C PHE A 149 5.68 -7.39 -18.43
N PRO A 150 6.57 -8.27 -18.91
CA PRO A 150 7.70 -8.77 -18.13
C PRO A 150 8.69 -7.67 -17.70
N GLU A 151 8.86 -6.60 -18.52
CA GLU A 151 9.78 -5.52 -18.19
C GLU A 151 9.37 -4.72 -16.93
N ILE A 152 8.10 -4.84 -16.50
CA ILE A 152 7.63 -4.20 -15.28
C ILE A 152 8.13 -4.94 -14.04
N LEU A 153 8.22 -6.28 -14.09
CA LEU A 153 8.58 -7.10 -12.94
C LEU A 153 9.93 -6.70 -12.33
N ASP A 154 10.96 -6.53 -13.17
CA ASP A 154 12.31 -6.16 -12.70
C ASP A 154 12.30 -4.82 -11.96
N ASN A 155 11.53 -3.86 -12.47
CA ASN A 155 11.37 -2.58 -11.79
C ASN A 155 10.62 -2.73 -10.46
N GLN A 156 9.57 -3.55 -10.41
CA GLN A 156 8.83 -3.79 -9.16
C GLN A 156 9.72 -4.48 -8.11
N LEU A 157 10.49 -5.51 -8.48
CA LEU A 157 11.43 -6.18 -7.58
C LEU A 157 12.52 -5.25 -7.04
N ARG A 158 12.86 -4.17 -7.77
CA ARG A 158 13.84 -3.17 -7.33
C ARG A 158 13.26 -2.17 -6.34
N VAL A 159 12.01 -1.74 -6.53
CA VAL A 159 11.42 -0.67 -5.71
C VAL A 159 10.68 -1.19 -4.47
N TYR A 160 10.08 -2.38 -4.55
CA TYR A 160 9.48 -3.02 -3.39
C TYR A 160 10.56 -3.62 -2.49
N PRO A 161 10.58 -3.30 -1.19
CA PRO A 161 11.47 -4.00 -0.26
C PRO A 161 11.14 -5.49 -0.20
N SER A 162 12.17 -6.34 -0.13
CA SER A 162 12.01 -7.76 0.17
C SER A 162 11.64 -7.97 1.64
N GLU A 163 11.29 -9.20 2.01
CA GLU A 163 11.06 -9.57 3.42
C GLU A 163 12.34 -9.39 4.26
N GLU A 164 13.51 -9.73 3.69
CA GLU A 164 14.82 -9.53 4.31
C GLU A 164 15.15 -8.05 4.49
N ASP A 165 14.74 -7.19 3.53
CA ASP A 165 14.90 -5.74 3.66
C ASP A 165 14.09 -5.20 4.82
N PHE A 166 12.82 -5.59 4.96
CA PHE A 166 12.00 -5.19 6.09
C PHE A 166 12.57 -5.69 7.42
N ASN A 167 13.01 -6.95 7.49
CA ASN A 167 13.66 -7.50 8.68
C ASN A 167 14.87 -6.65 9.09
N ARG A 168 15.73 -6.29 8.12
CA ARG A 168 16.91 -5.46 8.32
C ARG A 168 16.54 -4.05 8.78
N TYR A 169 15.60 -3.38 8.12
CA TYR A 169 15.22 -2.01 8.47
C TYR A 169 14.67 -1.92 9.88
N PHE A 170 13.80 -2.85 10.27
CA PHE A 170 13.19 -2.82 11.60
C PHE A 170 14.15 -3.30 12.68
N ALA A 171 14.99 -4.30 12.43
CA ALA A 171 16.04 -4.68 13.37
C ALA A 171 17.00 -3.52 13.67
N ASN A 172 17.46 -2.81 12.63
CA ASN A 172 18.31 -1.63 12.76
C ASN A 172 17.62 -0.46 13.48
N ALA A 173 16.30 -0.37 13.41
CA ALA A 173 15.48 0.63 14.11
C ALA A 173 15.11 0.23 15.56
N GLY A 174 15.62 -0.93 16.04
CA GLY A 174 15.44 -1.39 17.42
C GLY A 174 14.13 -2.10 17.70
N PHE A 175 13.47 -2.65 16.66
CA PHE A 175 12.29 -3.50 16.85
C PHE A 175 12.70 -4.91 17.28
N ALA A 176 11.91 -5.52 18.16
CA ALA A 176 12.18 -6.83 18.74
C ALA A 176 11.89 -7.99 17.77
N SER A 177 10.89 -7.83 16.90
CA SER A 177 10.50 -8.85 15.91
C SER A 177 9.88 -8.25 14.67
N THR A 178 9.98 -8.99 13.55
CA THR A 178 9.28 -8.69 12.30
C THR A 178 8.66 -9.99 11.78
N GLU A 179 7.35 -9.97 11.56
CA GLU A 179 6.55 -11.10 11.05
C GLU A 179 5.98 -10.76 9.68
N HIS A 180 5.78 -11.77 8.83
CA HIS A 180 5.22 -11.63 7.50
C HIS A 180 4.02 -12.57 7.34
N LEU A 181 2.83 -12.02 7.08
CA LEU A 181 1.60 -12.78 6.86
C LEU A 181 1.15 -12.59 5.41
N ALA A 182 1.16 -13.67 4.64
CA ALA A 182 0.71 -13.66 3.25
C ALA A 182 -0.81 -13.93 3.16
N TYR A 183 -1.48 -13.14 2.33
CA TYR A 183 -2.89 -13.29 1.97
C TYR A 183 -2.99 -13.44 0.46
N GLU A 184 -3.78 -14.39 0.00
CA GLU A 184 -4.07 -14.63 -1.41
C GLU A 184 -5.60 -14.68 -1.59
N LEU A 185 -6.14 -13.72 -2.32
CA LEU A 185 -7.56 -13.64 -2.65
C LEU A 185 -7.71 -13.90 -4.15
N GLU A 186 -8.45 -14.93 -4.50
CA GLU A 186 -8.70 -15.25 -5.91
C GLU A 186 -9.40 -14.09 -6.59
N ARG A 187 -8.83 -13.66 -7.71
CA ARG A 187 -9.39 -12.63 -8.55
C ARG A 187 -9.24 -13.01 -10.01
N TYR A 188 -10.34 -12.86 -10.75
CA TYR A 188 -10.38 -13.05 -12.19
C TYR A 188 -10.72 -11.72 -12.86
N GLN A 189 -9.94 -11.34 -13.88
CA GLN A 189 -10.13 -10.08 -14.60
C GLN A 189 -10.19 -10.34 -16.10
N PRO A 190 -11.17 -9.76 -16.83
CA PRO A 190 -11.16 -9.76 -18.30
C PRO A 190 -9.89 -9.10 -18.84
N ALA A 191 -9.36 -9.61 -19.95
CA ALA A 191 -8.20 -9.01 -20.61
C ALA A 191 -8.44 -7.52 -20.96
N SER A 192 -9.67 -7.18 -21.38
CA SER A 192 -10.09 -5.80 -21.66
C SER A 192 -9.93 -4.85 -20.46
N GLU A 193 -10.21 -5.31 -19.24
CA GLU A 193 -10.01 -4.50 -18.02
C GLU A 193 -8.52 -4.24 -17.77
N ILE A 194 -7.66 -5.27 -17.93
CA ILE A 194 -6.20 -5.12 -17.76
C ILE A 194 -5.63 -4.19 -18.85
N ILE A 195 -6.13 -4.27 -20.08
CA ILE A 195 -5.75 -3.36 -21.17
C ILE A 195 -6.09 -1.92 -20.83
N GLU A 196 -7.30 -1.66 -20.34
CA GLU A 196 -7.72 -0.31 -19.95
C GLU A 196 -6.84 0.25 -18.81
N ILE A 197 -6.59 -0.56 -17.78
CA ILE A 197 -5.72 -0.20 -16.65
C ILE A 197 -4.31 0.15 -17.14
N ALA A 198 -3.75 -0.66 -18.05
CA ALA A 198 -2.41 -0.45 -18.60
C ALA A 198 -2.33 0.82 -19.45
N GLN A 199 -3.26 1.00 -20.39
CA GLN A 199 -3.29 2.15 -21.30
C GLN A 199 -3.51 3.48 -20.57
N LYS A 200 -4.39 3.50 -19.54
CA LYS A 200 -4.64 4.67 -18.71
C LYS A 200 -3.61 4.84 -17.57
N LYS A 201 -2.66 3.89 -17.45
CA LYS A 201 -1.63 3.87 -16.38
C LYS A 201 -2.23 4.04 -14.98
N LEU A 202 -3.38 3.41 -14.72
CA LEU A 202 -4.11 3.52 -13.45
C LEU A 202 -3.31 2.89 -12.30
N TRP A 203 -2.61 1.78 -12.55
CA TRP A 203 -1.66 1.25 -11.58
C TRP A 203 -0.29 1.91 -11.75
N SER A 204 0.34 2.29 -10.64
CA SER A 204 1.63 2.99 -10.62
C SER A 204 2.75 2.25 -11.34
N MET A 205 2.69 0.91 -11.37
CA MET A 205 3.68 0.07 -12.05
C MET A 205 3.75 0.28 -13.56
N PHE A 206 2.67 0.75 -14.21
CA PHE A 206 2.65 1.05 -15.64
C PHE A 206 3.23 2.43 -16.00
N ARG A 207 3.51 3.29 -15.02
CA ARG A 207 4.01 4.65 -15.31
C ARG A 207 5.39 4.67 -15.96
N PRO A 208 6.37 3.86 -15.53
CA PRO A 208 7.70 3.85 -16.12
C PRO A 208 7.81 3.02 -17.41
N ILE A 209 6.74 2.31 -17.83
CA ILE A 209 6.80 1.46 -19.03
C ILE A 209 7.00 2.30 -20.29
N THR A 210 7.85 1.82 -21.21
CA THR A 210 8.01 2.44 -22.53
C THR A 210 6.75 2.24 -23.38
N MET A 211 6.54 3.09 -24.39
CA MET A 211 5.41 2.92 -25.31
C MET A 211 5.46 1.58 -26.03
N GLU A 212 6.66 1.17 -26.48
CA GLU A 212 6.86 -0.12 -27.13
C GLU A 212 6.52 -1.31 -26.22
N GLY A 213 6.95 -1.28 -24.94
CA GLY A 213 6.61 -2.29 -23.94
C GLY A 213 5.11 -2.35 -23.65
N LEU A 214 4.47 -1.18 -23.56
CA LEU A 214 3.03 -1.10 -23.38
C LEU A 214 2.27 -1.72 -24.56
N GLU A 215 2.64 -1.38 -25.79
CA GLU A 215 2.01 -1.89 -27.02
C GLU A 215 2.18 -3.41 -27.15
N ARG A 216 3.38 -3.94 -26.89
CA ARG A 216 3.64 -5.40 -26.88
C ARG A 216 2.76 -6.11 -25.86
N GLY A 217 2.67 -5.60 -24.63
CA GLY A 217 1.86 -6.22 -23.60
C GLY A 217 0.36 -6.19 -23.90
N VAL A 218 -0.12 -5.06 -24.42
CA VAL A 218 -1.52 -4.93 -24.85
C VAL A 218 -1.85 -5.90 -26.00
N GLU A 219 -0.93 -6.06 -26.98
CA GLU A 219 -1.16 -7.01 -28.08
C GLU A 219 -1.18 -8.46 -27.59
N LYS A 220 -0.31 -8.84 -26.64
CA LYS A 220 -0.37 -10.16 -25.98
C LYS A 220 -1.71 -10.39 -25.28
N LEU A 221 -2.26 -9.39 -24.60
CA LEU A 221 -3.57 -9.47 -23.94
C LEU A 221 -4.70 -9.63 -24.97
N ARG A 222 -4.66 -8.90 -26.07
CA ARG A 222 -5.62 -9.04 -27.18
C ARG A 222 -5.52 -10.43 -27.84
N GLN A 223 -4.31 -10.96 -28.00
CA GLN A 223 -4.12 -12.31 -28.51
C GLN A 223 -4.71 -13.33 -27.55
N HIS A 224 -4.46 -13.20 -26.24
CA HIS A 224 -5.07 -14.06 -25.22
C HIS A 224 -6.61 -14.06 -25.32
N GLU A 225 -7.23 -12.89 -25.50
CA GLU A 225 -8.68 -12.75 -25.62
C GLU A 225 -9.23 -13.43 -26.90
N ARG A 226 -8.46 -13.39 -28.02
CA ARG A 226 -8.81 -14.12 -29.27
C ARG A 226 -8.70 -15.63 -29.10
N ASP A 227 -7.66 -16.11 -28.41
CA ASP A 227 -7.38 -17.54 -28.21
C ASP A 227 -8.27 -18.16 -27.14
N HIS A 228 -8.75 -17.35 -26.18
CA HIS A 228 -9.58 -17.78 -25.05
C HIS A 228 -10.80 -16.85 -24.87
N PRO A 229 -11.74 -16.83 -25.83
CA PRO A 229 -12.85 -15.87 -25.80
C PRO A 229 -13.73 -16.05 -24.57
N GLY A 230 -13.92 -14.95 -23.82
CA GLY A 230 -14.74 -14.92 -22.61
C GLY A 230 -14.10 -15.55 -21.36
N GLN A 231 -12.85 -16.03 -21.44
CA GLN A 231 -12.15 -16.55 -20.27
C GLN A 231 -11.38 -15.43 -19.56
N PRO A 232 -11.70 -15.11 -18.30
CA PRO A 232 -10.95 -14.11 -17.56
C PRO A 232 -9.57 -14.65 -17.14
N ILE A 233 -8.61 -13.74 -17.04
CA ILE A 233 -7.26 -14.03 -16.54
C ILE A 233 -7.31 -14.11 -15.01
N ARG A 234 -6.79 -15.20 -14.43
CA ARG A 234 -6.58 -15.28 -12.99
C ARG A 234 -5.47 -14.32 -12.58
N ASN A 235 -5.82 -13.25 -11.91
CA ASN A 235 -4.89 -12.21 -11.43
C ASN A 235 -5.15 -11.94 -9.95
N ASP A 236 -4.76 -12.90 -9.11
CA ASP A 236 -5.03 -12.91 -7.67
C ASP A 236 -4.58 -11.61 -6.99
N GLU A 237 -5.41 -11.10 -6.08
CA GLU A 237 -4.99 -10.05 -5.17
C GLU A 237 -4.13 -10.67 -4.07
N THR A 238 -2.82 -10.48 -4.19
CA THR A 238 -1.83 -10.99 -3.25
C THR A 238 -1.31 -9.86 -2.39
N ILE A 239 -1.36 -10.03 -1.07
CA ILE A 239 -0.94 -9.04 -0.09
C ILE A 239 -0.08 -9.71 0.98
N THR A 240 0.99 -9.04 1.38
CA THR A 240 1.76 -9.37 2.58
C THR A 240 1.53 -8.28 3.62
N LEU A 241 1.13 -8.66 4.83
CA LEU A 241 1.21 -7.79 6.00
C LEU A 241 2.56 -8.04 6.69
N VAL A 242 3.35 -6.97 6.82
CA VAL A 242 4.58 -6.97 7.62
C VAL A 242 4.24 -6.35 8.97
N ILE A 243 4.51 -7.07 10.06
CA ILE A 243 4.21 -6.64 11.43
C ILE A 243 5.54 -6.54 12.19
N ALA A 244 6.00 -5.31 12.48
CA ALA A 244 7.19 -5.09 13.31
C ALA A 244 6.76 -4.62 14.70
N ARG A 245 7.27 -5.27 15.77
CA ARG A 245 6.95 -4.96 17.18
C ARG A 245 8.15 -4.34 17.89
N LYS A 246 7.87 -3.22 18.55
CA LYS A 246 8.87 -2.48 19.33
C LYS A 246 9.02 -3.02 20.75
#